data_c61c4e5ed7283780b87ca2e7497e5ecc
#
_entry.id   c61c4e5ed7283780b87ca2e7497e5ecc
#
_cell.length_a   1.000
_cell.length_b   1.000
_cell.length_c   1.000
_cell.angle_alpha   90.00
_cell.angle_beta   90.00
_cell.angle_gamma   90.00
#
_symmetry.space_group_name_H-M   'P 1'
#
loop_
_entity.id
_entity.type
_entity.pdbx_description
1 polymer ?
#
loop_
_entity_poly.entity_id
_entity_poly.type
_entity_poly.pdbx_seq_one_letter_code
_entity_poly.pdbx_strand_id
1 'polypeptide(L)'
;MKTFYVASYGKGDDKGIYIVSFNEETLELKKIQQILTQDFPSYLITKNKELYVSYKNARSNNEGGGLGSFSIHKDELILNNNYSSSGRSYTHLCISDDNKYIFAANYHVGATAAYKLENYRIDHKIGAVRHTGMGPDLLKRQTAPHVHNVGFTPDRRFLYAVDLGADKIVMYNYKDGVLKENTDYTVNVVPGSGPRHLIFSQDGRYGYLINEIANKIMVFKYNEGRMSLVQAIHCVPRHFKGFNAAAAIHLTKSGEHLLISNRGHNSIALYRVNKENGKISLLYMVHTGKEPRDFNIIDDKYVIVGAQEDNKLQVLTFDEENEKLLMTDSELEIPAPVCVCVED
;
A
#
# COMPACT_ATOMS: atom_id res chain seq x y z
N MET A 1 -10.68 -20.18 10.13
CA MET A 1 -9.24 -19.80 10.17
C MET A 1 -8.87 -19.16 8.84
N LYS A 2 -8.29 -17.98 8.88
CA LYS A 2 -7.75 -17.24 7.73
C LYS A 2 -6.24 -17.11 7.89
N THR A 3 -5.49 -17.20 6.81
CA THR A 3 -4.04 -16.97 6.80
C THR A 3 -3.74 -15.67 6.07
N PHE A 4 -2.80 -14.89 6.59
CA PHE A 4 -2.32 -13.67 5.95
C PHE A 4 -0.82 -13.45 6.25
N TYR A 5 -0.22 -12.50 5.55
CA TYR A 5 1.22 -12.26 5.58
C TYR A 5 1.52 -10.87 6.09
N VAL A 6 2.58 -10.73 6.87
CA VAL A 6 3.01 -9.45 7.45
C VAL A 6 4.47 -9.20 7.13
N ALA A 7 4.76 -8.07 6.50
CA ALA A 7 6.13 -7.59 6.34
C ALA A 7 6.57 -6.85 7.61
N SER A 8 7.80 -7.11 8.06
CA SER A 8 8.36 -6.54 9.28
C SER A 8 9.71 -5.86 9.04
N TYR A 9 9.85 -4.65 9.60
CA TYR A 9 11.12 -3.93 9.72
C TYR A 9 11.85 -4.23 11.05
N GLY A 10 11.56 -5.34 11.70
CA GLY A 10 12.29 -5.82 12.88
C GLY A 10 13.80 -5.81 12.66
N LYS A 11 14.57 -5.72 13.73
CA LYS A 11 16.03 -5.69 13.66
C LYS A 11 16.61 -7.09 13.87
N GLY A 12 17.81 -7.33 13.35
CA GLY A 12 18.45 -8.63 13.49
C GLY A 12 17.60 -9.76 12.92
N ASP A 13 17.33 -10.75 13.72
CA ASP A 13 16.52 -11.93 13.38
C ASP A 13 15.01 -11.68 13.45
N ASP A 14 14.56 -10.48 13.83
CA ASP A 14 13.15 -10.12 13.87
C ASP A 14 12.63 -9.56 12.54
N LYS A 15 13.49 -9.24 11.57
CA LYS A 15 13.06 -8.79 10.25
C LYS A 15 12.61 -9.97 9.41
N GLY A 16 11.62 -9.76 8.58
CA GLY A 16 11.17 -10.80 7.66
C GLY A 16 9.70 -10.75 7.34
N ILE A 17 9.23 -11.86 6.80
CA ILE A 17 7.82 -12.07 6.48
C ILE A 17 7.23 -13.03 7.51
N TYR A 18 6.17 -12.62 8.18
CA TYR A 18 5.45 -13.44 9.14
C TYR A 18 4.19 -14.02 8.50
N ILE A 19 3.97 -15.31 8.69
CA ILE A 19 2.71 -15.97 8.37
C ILE A 19 1.89 -15.99 9.65
N VAL A 20 0.68 -15.43 9.58
CA VAL A 20 -0.22 -15.28 10.71
C VAL A 20 -1.54 -15.94 10.38
N SER A 21 -2.06 -16.77 11.30
CA SER A 21 -3.44 -17.25 11.24
C SER A 21 -4.35 -16.40 12.11
N PHE A 22 -5.58 -16.24 11.68
CA PHE A 22 -6.65 -15.55 12.38
C PHE A 22 -7.85 -16.47 12.54
N ASN A 23 -8.31 -16.62 13.77
CA ASN A 23 -9.54 -17.35 14.08
C ASN A 23 -10.69 -16.34 14.23
N GLU A 24 -11.64 -16.39 13.32
CA GLU A 24 -12.77 -15.45 13.25
C GLU A 24 -13.77 -15.64 14.42
N GLU A 25 -13.84 -16.83 15.03
CA GLU A 25 -14.76 -17.12 16.14
C GLU A 25 -14.22 -16.58 17.48
N THR A 26 -12.92 -16.77 17.71
CA THR A 26 -12.25 -16.35 18.97
C THR A 26 -11.54 -15.03 18.84
N LEU A 27 -11.41 -14.48 17.64
CA LEU A 27 -10.62 -13.31 17.25
C LEU A 27 -9.10 -13.48 17.52
N GLU A 28 -8.64 -14.70 17.76
CA GLU A 28 -7.26 -14.99 18.10
C GLU A 28 -6.33 -14.89 16.87
N LEU A 29 -5.23 -14.15 17.03
CA LEU A 29 -4.11 -14.11 16.10
C LEU A 29 -3.01 -15.06 16.57
N LYS A 30 -2.44 -15.85 15.66
CA LYS A 30 -1.32 -16.75 15.97
C LYS A 30 -0.23 -16.68 14.90
N LYS A 31 1.00 -16.47 15.31
CA LYS A 31 2.17 -16.59 14.44
C LYS A 31 2.40 -18.05 14.09
N ILE A 32 2.32 -18.38 12.79
CA ILE A 32 2.57 -19.73 12.25
C ILE A 32 4.06 -19.89 11.97
N GLN A 33 4.64 -18.97 11.20
CA GLN A 33 6.02 -19.04 10.75
C GLN A 33 6.59 -17.63 10.57
N GLN A 34 7.90 -17.53 10.63
CA GLN A 34 8.67 -16.36 10.22
C GLN A 34 9.70 -16.79 9.18
N ILE A 35 9.71 -16.11 8.05
CA ILE A 35 10.74 -16.22 7.03
C ILE A 35 11.72 -15.08 7.21
N LEU A 36 12.95 -15.40 7.63
CA LEU A 36 14.01 -14.42 7.75
C LEU A 36 14.42 -13.91 6.36
N THR A 37 14.58 -12.60 6.24
CA THR A 37 15.02 -11.95 5.00
C THR A 37 16.30 -11.19 5.22
N GLN A 38 17.16 -11.11 4.19
CA GLN A 38 18.41 -10.35 4.28
C GLN A 38 18.14 -8.84 4.34
N ASP A 39 17.15 -8.38 3.59
CA ASP A 39 16.72 -6.99 3.52
C ASP A 39 15.34 -6.80 4.18
N PHE A 40 14.92 -5.56 4.42
CA PHE A 40 13.64 -5.27 5.03
C PHE A 40 12.49 -5.44 4.02
N PRO A 41 11.56 -6.40 4.19
CA PRO A 41 10.38 -6.49 3.35
C PRO A 41 9.49 -5.27 3.61
N SER A 42 9.15 -4.52 2.55
CA SER A 42 8.46 -3.24 2.66
C SER A 42 7.01 -3.28 2.19
N TYR A 43 6.70 -4.16 1.24
CA TYR A 43 5.36 -4.35 0.71
C TYR A 43 5.19 -5.77 0.18
N LEU A 44 4.01 -6.33 0.35
CA LEU A 44 3.63 -7.67 -0.05
C LEU A 44 2.39 -7.61 -0.94
N ILE A 45 2.35 -8.43 -1.98
CA ILE A 45 1.14 -8.72 -2.76
C ILE A 45 1.05 -10.21 -3.03
N THR A 46 -0.16 -10.75 -3.06
CA THR A 46 -0.44 -12.12 -3.48
C THR A 46 -1.09 -12.13 -4.85
N LYS A 47 -0.84 -13.17 -5.63
CA LYS A 47 -1.55 -13.47 -6.87
C LYS A 47 -1.33 -14.93 -7.25
N ASN A 48 -2.41 -15.68 -7.51
CA ASN A 48 -2.36 -17.09 -7.99
C ASN A 48 -1.52 -18.01 -7.10
N LYS A 49 -1.67 -17.92 -5.77
CA LYS A 49 -0.87 -18.67 -4.77
C LYS A 49 0.63 -18.37 -4.80
N GLU A 50 0.98 -17.21 -5.29
CA GLU A 50 2.32 -16.66 -5.22
C GLU A 50 2.30 -15.39 -4.37
N LEU A 51 3.38 -15.17 -3.59
CA LEU A 51 3.60 -13.95 -2.83
C LEU A 51 4.83 -13.26 -3.41
N TYR A 52 4.66 -11.97 -3.72
CA TYR A 52 5.75 -11.11 -4.16
C TYR A 52 6.05 -10.06 -3.11
N VAL A 53 7.32 -9.79 -2.91
CA VAL A 53 7.79 -8.86 -1.90
C VAL A 53 8.70 -7.81 -2.51
N SER A 54 8.54 -6.56 -2.08
CA SER A 54 9.53 -5.52 -2.30
C SER A 54 10.43 -5.39 -1.08
N TYR A 55 11.73 -5.18 -1.30
CA TYR A 55 12.70 -5.00 -0.24
C TYR A 55 13.26 -3.58 -0.20
N LYS A 56 13.35 -3.04 1.03
CA LYS A 56 14.17 -1.89 1.34
C LYS A 56 15.56 -2.38 1.71
N ASN A 57 16.61 -1.79 1.13
CA ASN A 57 17.99 -2.16 1.45
C ASN A 57 18.27 -1.98 2.95
N ALA A 58 18.68 -3.06 3.61
CA ALA A 58 19.09 -3.09 5.02
C ALA A 58 20.62 -3.06 5.18
N ARG A 59 21.37 -3.12 4.08
CA ARG A 59 22.83 -3.22 4.07
C ARG A 59 23.46 -1.86 3.85
N SER A 60 24.67 -1.68 4.37
CA SER A 60 25.45 -0.44 4.19
C SER A 60 26.06 -0.30 2.78
N ASN A 61 26.02 -1.35 1.98
CA ASN A 61 26.52 -1.38 0.60
C ASN A 61 25.36 -1.39 -0.43
N ASN A 62 25.70 -1.30 -1.70
CA ASN A 62 24.72 -1.30 -2.80
C ASN A 62 24.32 -2.72 -3.26
N GLU A 63 24.42 -3.73 -2.41
CA GLU A 63 24.11 -5.12 -2.77
C GLU A 63 22.69 -5.55 -2.46
N GLY A 64 21.99 -4.81 -1.58
CA GLY A 64 20.66 -5.16 -1.09
C GLY A 64 19.51 -4.49 -1.85
N GLY A 65 18.33 -4.60 -1.27
CA GLY A 65 17.07 -4.16 -1.83
C GLY A 65 16.61 -5.04 -3.00
N GLY A 66 15.51 -4.67 -3.63
CA GLY A 66 14.99 -5.40 -4.79
C GLY A 66 13.65 -6.05 -4.56
N LEU A 67 13.48 -7.22 -5.12
CA LEU A 67 12.22 -7.96 -5.13
C LEU A 67 12.47 -9.43 -4.78
N GLY A 68 11.44 -10.09 -4.24
CA GLY A 68 11.42 -11.53 -4.03
C GLY A 68 10.11 -12.14 -4.46
N SER A 69 10.13 -13.43 -4.77
CA SER A 69 8.93 -14.22 -5.04
C SER A 69 8.95 -15.52 -4.25
N PHE A 70 7.78 -15.93 -3.76
CA PHE A 70 7.56 -17.13 -2.96
C PHE A 70 6.29 -17.82 -3.45
N SER A 71 6.31 -19.15 -3.49
CA SER A 71 5.10 -19.95 -3.67
C SER A 71 4.42 -20.22 -2.34
N ILE A 72 3.11 -20.06 -2.30
CA ILE A 72 2.28 -20.28 -1.11
C ILE A 72 1.81 -21.74 -1.09
N HIS A 73 2.20 -22.50 -0.08
CA HIS A 73 1.81 -23.89 0.14
C HIS A 73 1.16 -24.04 1.51
N LYS A 74 -0.17 -23.89 1.60
CA LYS A 74 -0.91 -23.88 2.86
C LYS A 74 -0.36 -22.78 3.80
N ASP A 75 0.29 -23.20 4.89
CA ASP A 75 0.86 -22.33 5.92
C ASP A 75 2.38 -22.12 5.75
N GLU A 76 2.93 -22.38 4.58
CA GLU A 76 4.35 -22.25 4.27
C GLU A 76 4.59 -21.36 3.05
N LEU A 77 5.67 -20.59 3.08
CA LEU A 77 6.21 -19.85 1.94
C LEU A 77 7.52 -20.49 1.50
N ILE A 78 7.57 -20.91 0.23
CA ILE A 78 8.77 -21.46 -0.39
C ILE A 78 9.37 -20.40 -1.30
N LEU A 79 10.62 -20.01 -1.03
CA LEU A 79 11.33 -19.02 -1.83
C LEU A 79 11.55 -19.52 -3.27
N ASN A 80 11.00 -18.81 -4.24
CA ASN A 80 11.27 -19.06 -5.67
C ASN A 80 12.59 -18.38 -6.08
N ASN A 81 12.72 -17.07 -5.85
CA ASN A 81 13.97 -16.34 -6.00
C ASN A 81 13.93 -14.95 -5.37
N ASN A 82 15.12 -14.39 -5.20
CA ASN A 82 15.33 -12.98 -4.90
C ASN A 82 16.06 -12.32 -6.07
N TYR A 83 15.61 -11.12 -6.45
CA TYR A 83 16.26 -10.30 -7.45
C TYR A 83 16.83 -9.04 -6.78
N SER A 84 18.15 -8.95 -6.67
CA SER A 84 18.83 -7.78 -6.10
C SER A 84 18.75 -6.59 -7.05
N SER A 85 18.46 -5.42 -6.52
CA SER A 85 18.37 -4.17 -7.28
C SER A 85 19.59 -3.26 -7.12
N SER A 86 20.71 -3.77 -6.67
CA SER A 86 21.94 -3.00 -6.42
C SER A 86 21.70 -1.80 -5.48
N GLY A 87 21.16 -2.08 -4.30
CA GLY A 87 20.90 -1.12 -3.22
C GLY A 87 19.59 -0.32 -3.36
N ARG A 88 18.83 -0.46 -4.46
CA ARG A 88 17.58 0.27 -4.63
C ARG A 88 16.45 -0.34 -3.80
N SER A 89 15.75 0.52 -3.07
CA SER A 89 14.62 0.14 -2.22
C SER A 89 13.30 0.40 -2.94
N TYR A 90 12.37 -0.57 -2.87
CA TYR A 90 11.04 -0.44 -3.43
C TYR A 90 10.00 -0.39 -2.30
N THR A 91 8.87 0.29 -2.56
CA THR A 91 7.84 0.56 -1.55
C THR A 91 6.47 -0.01 -1.90
N HIS A 92 6.23 -0.34 -3.17
CA HIS A 92 4.96 -0.87 -3.65
C HIS A 92 5.16 -1.67 -4.92
N LEU A 93 4.25 -2.62 -5.16
CA LEU A 93 4.26 -3.52 -6.30
C LEU A 93 2.88 -3.61 -6.95
N CYS A 94 2.83 -3.89 -8.25
CA CYS A 94 1.66 -4.45 -8.91
C CYS A 94 2.06 -5.43 -10.00
N ILE A 95 1.16 -6.34 -10.36
CA ILE A 95 1.41 -7.43 -11.34
C ILE A 95 0.45 -7.25 -12.50
N SER A 96 0.93 -7.47 -13.72
CA SER A 96 0.08 -7.49 -14.93
C SER A 96 -0.96 -8.62 -14.87
N ASP A 97 -2.08 -8.45 -15.58
CA ASP A 97 -3.16 -9.43 -15.57
C ASP A 97 -2.74 -10.78 -16.14
N ASP A 98 -1.83 -10.77 -17.11
CA ASP A 98 -1.26 -11.97 -17.72
C ASP A 98 -0.14 -12.63 -16.91
N ASN A 99 0.17 -12.10 -15.71
CA ASN A 99 1.23 -12.56 -14.80
C ASN A 99 2.64 -12.59 -15.41
N LYS A 100 2.91 -11.78 -16.45
CA LYS A 100 4.22 -11.76 -17.11
C LYS A 100 5.11 -10.64 -16.64
N TYR A 101 4.56 -9.65 -15.96
CA TYR A 101 5.30 -8.46 -15.55
C TYR A 101 4.95 -8.04 -14.13
N ILE A 102 5.96 -7.59 -13.38
CA ILE A 102 5.80 -6.93 -12.09
C ILE A 102 6.37 -5.51 -12.19
N PHE A 103 5.61 -4.54 -11.67
CA PHE A 103 6.00 -3.15 -11.64
C PHE A 103 6.22 -2.73 -10.20
N ALA A 104 7.25 -1.92 -9.98
CA ALA A 104 7.70 -1.56 -8.64
C ALA A 104 7.94 -0.05 -8.51
N ALA A 105 7.40 0.53 -7.42
CA ALA A 105 7.62 1.91 -7.03
C ALA A 105 8.95 2.06 -6.29
N ASN A 106 9.86 2.89 -6.79
CA ASN A 106 11.12 3.19 -6.13
C ASN A 106 11.07 4.59 -5.53
N TYR A 107 10.86 4.66 -4.22
CA TYR A 107 10.74 5.90 -3.48
C TYR A 107 12.02 6.75 -3.51
N HIS A 108 13.18 6.13 -3.22
CA HIS A 108 14.43 6.88 -3.05
C HIS A 108 15.05 7.35 -4.37
N VAL A 109 14.77 6.67 -5.47
CA VAL A 109 15.26 7.05 -6.81
C VAL A 109 14.25 7.89 -7.57
N GLY A 110 12.99 7.93 -7.11
CA GLY A 110 11.89 8.59 -7.82
C GLY A 110 11.62 7.95 -9.18
N ALA A 111 11.41 6.64 -9.22
CA ALA A 111 11.25 5.91 -10.46
C ALA A 111 10.22 4.78 -10.38
N THR A 112 9.61 4.47 -11.50
CA THR A 112 8.81 3.26 -11.71
C THR A 112 9.61 2.26 -12.50
N ALA A 113 9.83 1.04 -11.95
CA ALA A 113 10.58 -0.02 -12.58
C ALA A 113 9.67 -1.15 -13.06
N ALA A 114 10.04 -1.83 -14.14
CA ALA A 114 9.37 -2.98 -14.70
C ALA A 114 10.32 -4.18 -14.78
N TYR A 115 9.80 -5.35 -14.42
CA TYR A 115 10.51 -6.63 -14.43
C TYR A 115 9.69 -7.69 -15.16
N LYS A 116 10.37 -8.60 -15.83
CA LYS A 116 9.78 -9.79 -16.42
C LYS A 116 9.57 -10.83 -15.31
N LEU A 117 8.42 -11.49 -15.36
CA LEU A 117 8.16 -12.71 -14.61
C LEU A 117 8.22 -13.91 -15.56
N GLU A 118 8.88 -14.98 -15.14
CA GLU A 118 8.91 -16.25 -15.84
C GLU A 118 8.72 -17.39 -14.82
N ASN A 119 7.70 -18.21 -15.02
CA ASN A 119 7.32 -19.27 -14.07
C ASN A 119 7.25 -18.75 -12.62
N TYR A 120 6.56 -17.62 -12.42
CA TYR A 120 6.40 -16.92 -11.13
C TYR A 120 7.69 -16.38 -10.50
N ARG A 121 8.83 -16.50 -11.16
CA ARG A 121 10.12 -15.98 -10.72
C ARG A 121 10.38 -14.61 -11.35
N ILE A 122 11.06 -13.76 -10.62
CA ILE A 122 11.52 -12.47 -11.13
C ILE A 122 12.76 -12.73 -11.97
N ASP A 123 12.61 -12.67 -13.29
CA ASP A 123 13.66 -13.06 -14.24
C ASP A 123 14.66 -11.92 -14.43
N HIS A 124 14.26 -10.83 -15.07
CA HIS A 124 15.14 -9.69 -15.29
C HIS A 124 14.41 -8.36 -15.25
N LYS A 125 15.17 -7.28 -15.07
CA LYS A 125 14.69 -5.92 -15.17
C LYS A 125 14.57 -5.51 -16.63
N ILE A 126 13.37 -5.10 -17.07
CA ILE A 126 13.11 -4.58 -18.41
C ILE A 126 13.58 -3.13 -18.51
N GLY A 127 13.26 -2.31 -17.52
CA GLY A 127 13.62 -0.91 -17.51
C GLY A 127 13.09 -0.16 -16.29
N ALA A 128 13.32 1.14 -16.28
CA ALA A 128 12.71 2.06 -15.30
C ALA A 128 12.57 3.44 -15.91
N VAL A 129 11.47 4.12 -15.56
CA VAL A 129 11.22 5.51 -15.90
C VAL A 129 11.43 6.36 -14.65
N ARG A 130 12.36 7.31 -14.70
CA ARG A 130 12.59 8.28 -13.64
C ARG A 130 11.62 9.45 -13.79
N HIS A 131 11.04 9.86 -12.68
CA HIS A 131 10.20 11.05 -12.62
C HIS A 131 11.04 12.31 -12.47
N THR A 132 10.41 13.45 -12.69
CA THR A 132 10.98 14.78 -12.50
C THR A 132 10.01 15.67 -11.74
N GLY A 133 10.57 16.67 -11.06
CA GLY A 133 9.80 17.64 -10.28
C GLY A 133 10.05 17.53 -8.78
N MET A 134 9.51 18.48 -8.05
CA MET A 134 9.54 18.56 -6.60
C MET A 134 8.32 19.34 -6.12
N GLY A 135 7.91 19.11 -4.88
CA GLY A 135 6.84 19.86 -4.22
C GLY A 135 7.36 20.89 -3.22
N PRO A 136 6.46 21.76 -2.70
CA PRO A 136 6.82 22.87 -1.82
C PRO A 136 6.86 22.51 -0.33
N ASP A 137 6.94 21.24 0.07
CA ASP A 137 6.85 20.83 1.46
C ASP A 137 7.94 21.46 2.33
N LEU A 138 7.52 22.20 3.38
CA LEU A 138 8.40 22.91 4.29
C LEU A 138 9.31 21.99 5.11
N LEU A 139 8.91 20.74 5.33
CA LEU A 139 9.72 19.73 6.02
C LEU A 139 10.72 19.03 5.08
N LYS A 140 10.85 19.54 3.86
CA LYS A 140 11.79 19.04 2.82
C LYS A 140 11.61 17.57 2.46
N ARG A 141 10.38 17.06 2.55
CA ARG A 141 10.04 15.68 2.15
C ARG A 141 9.76 15.53 0.65
N GLN A 142 9.73 16.66 -0.08
CA GLN A 142 9.46 16.74 -1.51
C GLN A 142 10.61 17.39 -2.31
N THR A 143 11.86 17.20 -1.86
CA THR A 143 13.05 17.76 -2.53
C THR A 143 13.42 17.05 -3.82
N ALA A 144 12.80 15.91 -4.09
CA ALA A 144 12.96 15.09 -5.30
C ALA A 144 11.71 14.24 -5.51
N PRO A 145 11.53 13.60 -6.67
CA PRO A 145 10.47 12.62 -6.87
C PRO A 145 10.60 11.44 -5.91
N HIS A 146 9.45 10.98 -5.40
CA HIS A 146 9.34 9.85 -4.46
C HIS A 146 8.15 8.97 -4.85
N VAL A 147 8.36 8.04 -5.79
CA VAL A 147 7.30 7.14 -6.24
C VAL A 147 6.92 6.17 -5.12
N HIS A 148 5.67 6.27 -4.66
CA HIS A 148 5.21 5.50 -3.49
C HIS A 148 4.26 4.36 -3.83
N ASN A 149 3.48 4.49 -4.90
CA ASN A 149 2.47 3.50 -5.30
C ASN A 149 2.48 3.31 -6.81
N VAL A 150 2.20 2.10 -7.29
CA VAL A 150 1.98 1.75 -8.70
C VAL A 150 0.75 0.88 -8.82
N GLY A 151 0.02 1.00 -9.93
CA GLY A 151 -1.16 0.18 -10.19
C GLY A 151 -1.67 0.38 -11.60
N PHE A 152 -2.73 -0.34 -11.95
CA PHE A 152 -3.42 -0.19 -13.23
C PHE A 152 -4.69 0.61 -13.06
N THR A 153 -5.02 1.42 -14.08
CA THR A 153 -6.34 2.04 -14.17
C THR A 153 -7.42 0.96 -14.31
N PRO A 154 -8.68 1.23 -13.88
CA PRO A 154 -9.74 0.22 -13.89
C PRO A 154 -9.99 -0.40 -15.28
N ASP A 155 -9.90 0.41 -16.33
CA ASP A 155 -10.05 0.02 -17.73
C ASP A 155 -8.78 -0.62 -18.34
N ARG A 156 -7.71 -0.78 -17.55
CA ARG A 156 -6.41 -1.34 -17.96
C ARG A 156 -5.72 -0.59 -19.11
N ARG A 157 -6.14 0.61 -19.42
CA ARG A 157 -5.51 1.45 -20.47
C ARG A 157 -4.13 1.93 -20.08
N PHE A 158 -3.93 2.22 -18.80
CA PHE A 158 -2.69 2.78 -18.27
C PHE A 158 -2.19 2.03 -17.05
N LEU A 159 -0.88 1.98 -16.90
CA LEU A 159 -0.25 1.85 -15.59
C LEU A 159 -0.14 3.26 -14.99
N TYR A 160 -0.41 3.43 -13.71
CA TYR A 160 -0.16 4.68 -13.00
C TYR A 160 0.92 4.51 -11.94
N ALA A 161 1.58 5.62 -11.60
CA ALA A 161 2.45 5.71 -10.43
C ALA A 161 2.14 7.00 -9.67
N VAL A 162 2.02 6.88 -8.33
CA VAL A 162 1.78 8.01 -7.44
C VAL A 162 3.12 8.51 -6.91
N ASP A 163 3.44 9.76 -7.18
CA ASP A 163 4.69 10.39 -6.78
C ASP A 163 4.46 11.42 -5.67
N LEU A 164 4.82 11.03 -4.46
CA LEU A 164 4.70 11.84 -3.25
C LEU A 164 5.58 13.11 -3.35
N GLY A 165 6.77 12.98 -3.90
CA GLY A 165 7.74 14.07 -3.95
C GLY A 165 7.44 15.12 -5.01
N ALA A 166 6.84 14.71 -6.13
CA ALA A 166 6.53 15.61 -7.24
C ALA A 166 5.05 16.05 -7.31
N ASP A 167 4.20 15.65 -6.35
CA ASP A 167 2.75 15.91 -6.33
C ASP A 167 2.06 15.48 -7.63
N LYS A 168 2.29 14.23 -8.09
CA LYS A 168 1.77 13.73 -9.36
C LYS A 168 1.19 12.33 -9.26
N ILE A 169 0.21 12.05 -10.12
CA ILE A 169 -0.15 10.71 -10.55
C ILE A 169 0.32 10.61 -12.00
N VAL A 170 1.45 9.93 -12.21
CA VAL A 170 2.05 9.77 -13.55
C VAL A 170 1.38 8.60 -14.24
N MET A 171 0.90 8.81 -15.46
CA MET A 171 0.29 7.79 -16.30
C MET A 171 1.29 7.25 -17.33
N TYR A 172 1.26 5.94 -17.55
CA TYR A 172 2.10 5.28 -18.54
C TYR A 172 1.27 4.48 -19.54
N ASN A 173 1.59 4.62 -20.82
CA ASN A 173 1.34 3.56 -21.76
C ASN A 173 2.33 2.44 -21.50
N TYR A 174 1.85 1.20 -21.53
CA TYR A 174 2.72 0.05 -21.34
C TYR A 174 2.49 -1.00 -22.43
N LYS A 175 3.57 -1.61 -22.87
CA LYS A 175 3.54 -2.70 -23.83
C LYS A 175 4.73 -3.62 -23.56
N ASP A 176 4.47 -4.91 -23.39
CA ASP A 176 5.50 -5.93 -23.14
C ASP A 176 6.45 -5.56 -21.97
N GLY A 177 5.88 -4.97 -20.90
CA GLY A 177 6.62 -4.48 -19.74
C GLY A 177 7.33 -3.14 -19.92
N VAL A 178 7.43 -2.62 -21.16
CA VAL A 178 8.04 -1.31 -21.41
C VAL A 178 7.08 -0.20 -21.07
N LEU A 179 7.56 0.75 -20.25
CA LEU A 179 6.81 1.92 -19.80
C LEU A 179 7.18 3.16 -20.60
N LYS A 180 6.18 3.90 -21.06
CA LYS A 180 6.34 5.22 -21.66
C LYS A 180 5.37 6.20 -20.98
N GLU A 181 5.90 7.25 -20.35
CA GLU A 181 5.08 8.29 -19.73
C GLU A 181 4.11 8.90 -20.75
N ASN A 182 2.86 9.07 -20.32
CA ASN A 182 1.81 9.73 -21.06
C ASN A 182 1.43 11.03 -20.35
N THR A 183 2.04 12.12 -20.78
CA THR A 183 1.88 13.44 -20.16
C THR A 183 0.48 14.01 -20.31
N ASP A 184 -0.29 13.60 -21.34
CA ASP A 184 -1.66 14.09 -21.60
C ASP A 184 -2.67 13.60 -20.55
N TYR A 185 -2.33 12.50 -19.85
CA TYR A 185 -3.16 11.88 -18.81
C TYR A 185 -2.54 11.97 -17.41
N THR A 186 -1.29 12.42 -17.31
CA THR A 186 -0.65 12.66 -16.01
C THR A 186 -1.40 13.74 -15.23
N VAL A 187 -1.70 13.48 -13.97
CA VAL A 187 -2.46 14.37 -13.08
C VAL A 187 -1.52 15.09 -12.14
N ASN A 188 -1.52 16.42 -12.18
CA ASN A 188 -0.89 17.22 -11.15
C ASN A 188 -1.84 17.34 -9.95
N VAL A 189 -1.38 16.92 -8.79
CA VAL A 189 -2.11 17.06 -7.52
C VAL A 189 -1.81 18.44 -6.93
N VAL A 190 -2.65 18.92 -6.02
CA VAL A 190 -2.42 20.20 -5.34
C VAL A 190 -1.03 20.22 -4.72
N PRO A 191 -0.21 21.24 -5.00
CA PRO A 191 1.16 21.33 -4.46
C PRO A 191 1.22 21.21 -2.93
N GLY A 192 2.17 20.41 -2.42
CA GLY A 192 2.32 20.13 -0.99
C GLY A 192 1.40 19.02 -0.48
N SER A 193 0.70 18.31 -1.36
CA SER A 193 -0.19 17.21 -0.97
C SER A 193 0.57 15.97 -0.51
N GLY A 194 1.67 15.62 -1.17
CA GLY A 194 2.39 14.38 -0.93
C GLY A 194 1.50 13.15 -1.13
N PRO A 195 1.02 12.90 -2.37
CA PRO A 195 0.15 11.76 -2.65
C PRO A 195 0.89 10.45 -2.41
N ARG A 196 0.21 9.49 -1.78
CA ARG A 196 0.84 8.25 -1.32
C ARG A 196 0.30 7.00 -1.99
N HIS A 197 -0.97 6.69 -1.81
CA HIS A 197 -1.65 5.55 -2.40
C HIS A 197 -2.93 5.99 -3.11
N LEU A 198 -3.20 5.40 -4.26
CA LEU A 198 -4.41 5.55 -5.06
C LEU A 198 -5.08 4.20 -5.19
N ILE A 199 -6.38 4.14 -4.91
CA ILE A 199 -7.24 3.00 -5.18
C ILE A 199 -8.45 3.45 -5.97
N PHE A 200 -9.14 2.52 -6.63
CA PHE A 200 -10.35 2.81 -7.39
C PHE A 200 -11.56 2.09 -6.83
N SER A 201 -12.75 2.68 -7.01
CA SER A 201 -14.02 2.00 -6.78
C SER A 201 -14.12 0.75 -7.66
N GLN A 202 -14.90 -0.25 -7.23
CA GLN A 202 -15.05 -1.51 -7.98
C GLN A 202 -15.62 -1.30 -9.39
N ASP A 203 -16.52 -0.32 -9.55
CA ASP A 203 -17.09 0.06 -10.84
C ASP A 203 -16.15 0.91 -11.70
N GLY A 204 -14.97 1.23 -11.18
CA GLY A 204 -13.93 2.00 -11.87
C GLY A 204 -14.23 3.48 -12.08
N ARG A 205 -15.35 4.01 -11.57
CA ARG A 205 -15.77 5.39 -11.83
C ARG A 205 -15.07 6.43 -10.96
N TYR A 206 -14.54 6.02 -9.79
CA TYR A 206 -13.93 6.94 -8.83
C TYR A 206 -12.59 6.44 -8.35
N GLY A 207 -11.65 7.36 -8.19
CA GLY A 207 -10.35 7.11 -7.56
C GLY A 207 -10.26 7.83 -6.22
N TYR A 208 -9.67 7.16 -5.22
CA TYR A 208 -9.44 7.69 -3.87
C TYR A 208 -7.95 7.76 -3.61
N LEU A 209 -7.43 8.98 -3.53
CA LEU A 209 -6.03 9.29 -3.33
C LEU A 209 -5.80 9.74 -1.91
N ILE A 210 -5.03 8.98 -1.12
CA ILE A 210 -4.59 9.44 0.19
C ILE A 210 -3.30 10.25 0.07
N ASN A 211 -3.27 11.40 0.72
CA ASN A 211 -2.15 12.34 0.69
C ASN A 211 -1.48 12.38 2.07
N GLU A 212 -0.25 11.90 2.14
CA GLU A 212 0.51 11.71 3.37
C GLU A 212 0.88 13.04 4.04
N ILE A 213 1.29 14.05 3.25
CA ILE A 213 1.78 15.32 3.78
C ILE A 213 0.62 16.24 4.14
N ALA A 214 -0.33 16.43 3.23
CA ALA A 214 -1.48 17.30 3.47
C ALA A 214 -2.55 16.69 4.38
N ASN A 215 -2.45 15.39 4.72
CA ASN A 215 -3.42 14.67 5.53
C ASN A 215 -4.85 14.80 4.99
N LYS A 216 -5.00 14.56 3.69
CA LYS A 216 -6.27 14.65 2.97
C LYS A 216 -6.53 13.43 2.12
N ILE A 217 -7.80 13.11 1.95
CA ILE A 217 -8.26 12.21 0.90
C ILE A 217 -8.79 13.08 -0.24
N MET A 218 -8.33 12.83 -1.45
CA MET A 218 -8.86 13.43 -2.67
C MET A 218 -9.64 12.38 -3.44
N VAL A 219 -10.86 12.71 -3.81
CA VAL A 219 -11.74 11.85 -4.61
C VAL A 219 -11.76 12.40 -6.03
N PHE A 220 -11.46 11.54 -6.99
CA PHE A 220 -11.47 11.87 -8.41
C PHE A 220 -12.56 11.07 -9.12
N LYS A 221 -13.27 11.71 -10.03
CA LYS A 221 -14.04 11.01 -11.04
C LYS A 221 -13.07 10.55 -12.13
N TYR A 222 -13.11 9.26 -12.43
CA TYR A 222 -12.30 8.64 -13.49
C TYR A 222 -13.16 8.40 -14.73
N ASN A 223 -12.63 8.71 -15.89
CA ASN A 223 -13.21 8.38 -17.18
C ASN A 223 -12.10 8.22 -18.22
N GLU A 224 -11.89 7.01 -18.70
CA GLU A 224 -10.97 6.68 -19.80
C GLU A 224 -9.56 7.32 -19.68
N GLY A 225 -8.95 7.23 -18.50
CA GLY A 225 -7.64 7.79 -18.19
C GLY A 225 -7.67 9.22 -17.64
N ARG A 226 -8.76 9.94 -17.78
CA ARG A 226 -8.90 11.30 -17.23
C ARG A 226 -9.42 11.27 -15.82
N MET A 227 -8.81 12.07 -14.95
CA MET A 227 -9.19 12.19 -13.53
C MET A 227 -9.59 13.64 -13.23
N SER A 228 -10.78 13.85 -12.70
CA SER A 228 -11.31 15.16 -12.31
C SER A 228 -11.61 15.17 -10.81
N LEU A 229 -11.02 16.11 -10.06
CA LEU A 229 -11.23 16.24 -8.62
C LEU A 229 -12.69 16.59 -8.30
N VAL A 230 -13.35 15.79 -7.45
CA VAL A 230 -14.73 16.00 -7.02
C VAL A 230 -14.86 16.30 -5.53
N GLN A 231 -13.85 15.93 -4.73
CA GLN A 231 -13.83 16.21 -3.29
C GLN A 231 -12.40 16.18 -2.75
N ALA A 232 -12.13 17.00 -1.73
CA ALA A 232 -10.94 16.88 -0.88
C ALA A 232 -11.36 17.11 0.58
N ILE A 233 -11.06 16.14 1.46
CA ILE A 233 -11.39 16.21 2.88
C ILE A 233 -10.20 15.85 3.75
N HIS A 234 -10.13 16.41 4.96
CA HIS A 234 -9.11 16.05 5.94
C HIS A 234 -9.36 14.66 6.51
N CYS A 235 -8.28 13.91 6.74
CA CYS A 235 -8.33 12.58 7.35
C CYS A 235 -8.02 12.56 8.85
N VAL A 236 -7.85 13.73 9.46
CA VAL A 236 -7.79 13.93 10.92
C VAL A 236 -8.71 15.08 11.33
N PRO A 237 -9.16 15.13 12.60
CA PRO A 237 -10.01 16.21 13.08
C PRO A 237 -9.31 17.59 12.96
N ARG A 238 -10.05 18.64 12.61
CA ARG A 238 -9.49 20.00 12.42
C ARG A 238 -8.82 20.57 13.67
N HIS A 239 -9.22 20.13 14.86
CA HIS A 239 -8.63 20.55 16.14
C HIS A 239 -7.35 19.79 16.50
N PHE A 240 -7.04 18.69 15.81
CA PHE A 240 -5.79 17.96 16.01
C PHE A 240 -4.59 18.81 15.56
N LYS A 241 -3.63 19.03 16.46
CA LYS A 241 -2.45 19.90 16.21
C LYS A 241 -1.14 19.12 16.18
N GLY A 242 -1.19 17.80 16.43
CA GLY A 242 -0.01 16.95 16.39
C GLY A 242 0.47 16.67 14.95
N PHE A 243 1.64 16.07 14.85
CA PHE A 243 2.11 15.51 13.60
C PHE A 243 1.17 14.39 13.17
N ASN A 244 0.88 14.32 11.87
CA ASN A 244 0.19 13.19 11.26
C ASN A 244 0.74 12.94 9.86
N ALA A 245 0.79 11.67 9.48
CA ALA A 245 1.13 11.22 8.14
C ALA A 245 0.13 10.12 7.75
N ALA A 246 -0.87 10.48 6.95
CA ALA A 246 -1.84 9.52 6.45
C ALA A 246 -1.15 8.42 5.64
N ALA A 247 -1.57 7.16 5.77
CA ALA A 247 -0.78 6.05 5.25
C ALA A 247 -1.55 5.10 4.32
N ALA A 248 -2.19 4.06 4.83
CA ALA A 248 -2.91 3.08 4.03
C ALA A 248 -4.34 3.53 3.73
N ILE A 249 -4.91 2.97 2.66
CA ILE A 249 -6.28 3.22 2.22
C ILE A 249 -6.86 1.96 1.60
N HIS A 250 -8.03 1.53 2.05
CA HIS A 250 -8.73 0.35 1.53
C HIS A 250 -10.23 0.63 1.43
N LEU A 251 -10.88 0.02 0.43
CA LEU A 251 -12.32 -0.07 0.30
C LEU A 251 -12.79 -1.43 0.80
N THR A 252 -14.00 -1.49 1.36
CA THR A 252 -14.71 -2.76 1.56
C THR A 252 -15.01 -3.42 0.22
N LYS A 253 -15.23 -4.73 0.22
CA LYS A 253 -15.65 -5.48 -0.99
C LYS A 253 -16.99 -4.98 -1.52
N SER A 254 -17.88 -4.51 -0.65
CA SER A 254 -19.14 -3.85 -1.03
C SER A 254 -18.90 -2.52 -1.76
N GLY A 255 -17.77 -1.85 -1.51
CA GLY A 255 -17.46 -0.50 -1.97
C GLY A 255 -18.28 0.59 -1.28
N GLU A 256 -18.95 0.27 -0.18
CA GLU A 256 -19.81 1.22 0.58
C GLU A 256 -19.01 1.98 1.64
N HIS A 257 -17.87 1.42 2.05
CA HIS A 257 -17.02 2.05 3.05
C HIS A 257 -15.57 2.14 2.60
N LEU A 258 -14.94 3.23 3.01
CA LEU A 258 -13.52 3.50 2.84
C LEU A 258 -12.86 3.62 4.20
N LEU A 259 -11.75 2.93 4.40
CA LEU A 259 -10.96 3.01 5.61
C LEU A 259 -9.58 3.58 5.27
N ILE A 260 -9.02 4.39 6.19
CA ILE A 260 -7.64 4.90 6.08
C ILE A 260 -6.93 4.82 7.42
N SER A 261 -5.61 4.74 7.40
CA SER A 261 -4.78 4.82 8.61
C SER A 261 -4.06 6.16 8.73
N ASN A 262 -3.93 6.65 9.98
CA ASN A 262 -3.31 7.91 10.35
C ASN A 262 -2.15 7.68 11.32
N ARG A 263 -0.92 7.85 10.90
CA ARG A 263 0.29 7.75 11.73
C ARG A 263 0.52 9.10 12.44
N GLY A 264 0.68 9.05 13.75
CA GLY A 264 0.75 10.25 14.60
C GLY A 264 -0.56 10.51 15.33
N HIS A 265 -1.71 10.65 14.65
CA HIS A 265 -3.03 10.56 15.28
C HIS A 265 -3.33 9.15 15.78
N ASN A 266 -2.68 8.15 15.20
CA ASN A 266 -2.76 6.74 15.57
C ASN A 266 -4.21 6.24 15.57
N SER A 267 -4.80 6.23 14.40
CA SER A 267 -6.21 5.82 14.22
C SER A 267 -6.46 5.18 12.86
N ILE A 268 -7.53 4.40 12.82
CA ILE A 268 -8.24 4.05 11.59
C ILE A 268 -9.48 4.94 11.49
N ALA A 269 -9.64 5.63 10.37
CA ALA A 269 -10.82 6.45 10.09
C ALA A 269 -11.73 5.72 9.10
N LEU A 270 -13.03 5.64 9.43
CA LEU A 270 -14.09 5.01 8.64
C LEU A 270 -14.92 6.08 7.94
N TYR A 271 -15.13 5.90 6.64
CA TYR A 271 -15.93 6.78 5.79
C TYR A 271 -17.01 5.98 5.08
N ARG A 272 -18.23 6.55 4.99
CA ARG A 272 -19.26 6.08 4.06
C ARG A 272 -18.96 6.60 2.65
N VAL A 273 -19.13 5.76 1.65
CA VAL A 273 -18.98 6.10 0.23
C VAL A 273 -20.37 6.26 -0.40
N ASN A 274 -20.60 7.39 -1.04
CA ASN A 274 -21.76 7.58 -1.91
C ASN A 274 -21.41 7.05 -3.31
N LYS A 275 -21.97 5.89 -3.67
CA LYS A 275 -21.68 5.22 -4.94
C LYS A 275 -22.13 6.01 -6.18
N GLU A 276 -23.09 6.92 -6.06
CA GLU A 276 -23.61 7.70 -7.21
C GLU A 276 -22.62 8.79 -7.65
N ASN A 277 -21.97 9.45 -6.68
CA ASN A 277 -21.11 10.59 -6.95
C ASN A 277 -19.65 10.41 -6.44
N GLY A 278 -19.32 9.25 -5.87
CA GLY A 278 -18.01 8.88 -5.33
C GLY A 278 -17.59 9.61 -4.06
N LYS A 279 -18.37 10.59 -3.58
CA LYS A 279 -18.01 11.38 -2.41
C LYS A 279 -18.04 10.53 -1.14
N ILE A 280 -17.16 10.90 -0.21
CA ILE A 280 -17.03 10.22 1.08
C ILE A 280 -17.41 11.16 2.23
N SER A 281 -17.95 10.59 3.30
CA SER A 281 -18.26 11.28 4.55
C SER A 281 -17.69 10.52 5.73
N LEU A 282 -16.95 11.22 6.60
CA LEU A 282 -16.39 10.63 7.81
C LEU A 282 -17.54 10.20 8.74
N LEU A 283 -17.49 8.94 9.15
CA LEU A 283 -18.37 8.41 10.19
C LEU A 283 -17.71 8.64 11.56
N TYR A 284 -16.56 8.03 11.80
CA TYR A 284 -15.76 8.23 13.02
C TYR A 284 -14.33 7.68 12.87
N MET A 285 -13.55 7.82 13.95
CA MET A 285 -12.19 7.31 14.03
C MET A 285 -12.02 6.43 15.27
N VAL A 286 -11.30 5.31 15.11
CA VAL A 286 -10.94 4.42 16.21
C VAL A 286 -9.45 4.53 16.44
N HIS A 287 -9.03 4.81 17.69
CA HIS A 287 -7.62 4.85 18.05
C HIS A 287 -7.00 3.45 18.03
N THR A 288 -5.77 3.36 17.59
CA THR A 288 -4.95 2.15 17.49
C THR A 288 -3.66 2.31 18.29
N GLY A 289 -2.80 1.31 18.26
CA GLY A 289 -1.38 1.46 18.61
C GLY A 289 -0.67 2.46 17.71
N LYS A 290 0.59 2.78 18.06
CA LYS A 290 1.38 3.84 17.42
C LYS A 290 1.83 3.46 16.02
N GLU A 291 1.82 4.46 15.12
CA GLU A 291 2.24 4.33 13.72
C GLU A 291 1.51 3.20 12.97
N PRO A 292 0.16 3.25 12.83
CA PRO A 292 -0.58 2.28 12.03
C PRO A 292 -0.24 2.48 10.55
N ARG A 293 0.90 1.89 10.13
CA ARG A 293 1.46 2.12 8.80
C ARG A 293 0.67 1.46 7.70
N ASP A 294 0.12 0.28 8.01
CA ASP A 294 -0.71 -0.49 7.10
C ASP A 294 -1.77 -1.27 7.87
N PHE A 295 -2.83 -1.61 7.17
CA PHE A 295 -3.89 -2.49 7.65
C PHE A 295 -4.52 -3.21 6.46
N ASN A 296 -5.28 -4.27 6.71
CA ASN A 296 -6.10 -4.89 5.68
C ASN A 296 -7.45 -5.29 6.25
N ILE A 297 -8.44 -5.49 5.36
CA ILE A 297 -9.81 -5.86 5.68
C ILE A 297 -10.02 -7.33 5.32
N ILE A 298 -10.50 -8.13 6.28
CA ILE A 298 -10.84 -9.54 6.08
C ILE A 298 -12.35 -9.69 6.04
N ASP A 299 -12.88 -10.18 4.92
CA ASP A 299 -14.29 -10.52 4.69
C ASP A 299 -15.30 -9.40 5.05
N ASP A 300 -14.87 -8.12 4.94
CA ASP A 300 -15.64 -6.93 5.35
C ASP A 300 -16.16 -6.99 6.81
N LYS A 301 -15.49 -7.77 7.66
CA LYS A 301 -15.86 -7.96 9.07
C LYS A 301 -14.74 -7.65 10.04
N TYR A 302 -13.51 -7.78 9.62
CA TYR A 302 -12.35 -7.59 10.49
C TYR A 302 -11.32 -6.69 9.82
N VAL A 303 -10.67 -5.86 10.63
CA VAL A 303 -9.57 -5.01 10.19
C VAL A 303 -8.33 -5.38 11.01
N ILE A 304 -7.30 -5.85 10.32
CA ILE A 304 -6.02 -6.19 10.94
C ILE A 304 -5.07 -5.02 10.76
N VAL A 305 -4.64 -4.41 11.84
CA VAL A 305 -3.81 -3.20 11.84
C VAL A 305 -2.40 -3.52 12.29
N GLY A 306 -1.40 -3.11 11.50
CA GLY A 306 0.01 -3.15 11.88
C GLY A 306 0.43 -1.85 12.58
N ALA A 307 0.53 -1.87 13.92
CA ALA A 307 1.02 -0.76 14.73
C ALA A 307 2.55 -0.83 14.82
N GLN A 308 3.23 -0.16 13.89
CA GLN A 308 4.67 -0.32 13.64
C GLN A 308 5.53 -0.01 14.86
N GLU A 309 5.27 1.10 15.58
CA GLU A 309 6.08 1.50 16.74
C GLU A 309 5.72 0.77 18.04
N ASP A 310 4.52 0.21 18.13
CA ASP A 310 4.12 -0.62 19.26
C ASP A 310 4.44 -2.12 19.04
N ASN A 311 5.05 -2.48 17.90
CA ASN A 311 5.48 -3.85 17.59
C ASN A 311 4.35 -4.87 17.68
N LYS A 312 3.16 -4.54 17.18
CA LYS A 312 2.02 -5.44 17.29
C LYS A 312 1.04 -5.33 16.13
N LEU A 313 0.31 -6.41 15.93
CA LEU A 313 -0.94 -6.43 15.19
C LEU A 313 -2.10 -6.24 16.16
N GLN A 314 -3.15 -5.58 15.70
CA GLN A 314 -4.41 -5.40 16.43
C GLN A 314 -5.58 -5.78 15.55
N VAL A 315 -6.65 -6.29 16.14
CA VAL A 315 -7.88 -6.65 15.46
C VAL A 315 -8.98 -5.66 15.81
N LEU A 316 -9.64 -5.12 14.79
CA LEU A 316 -10.90 -4.40 14.94
C LEU A 316 -12.01 -5.24 14.31
N THR A 317 -13.20 -5.24 14.91
CA THR A 317 -14.41 -5.77 14.28
C THR A 317 -15.10 -4.66 13.50
N PHE A 318 -15.60 -5.00 12.32
CA PHE A 318 -16.36 -4.11 11.46
C PHE A 318 -17.74 -4.70 11.19
N ASP A 319 -18.77 -4.00 11.66
CA ASP A 319 -20.17 -4.26 11.37
C ASP A 319 -20.60 -3.26 10.29
N GLU A 320 -20.63 -3.72 9.05
CA GLU A 320 -20.91 -2.88 7.89
C GLU A 320 -22.34 -2.38 7.89
N GLU A 321 -23.30 -3.21 8.30
CA GLU A 321 -24.73 -2.86 8.34
C GLU A 321 -25.01 -1.72 9.33
N ASN A 322 -24.43 -1.78 10.53
CA ASN A 322 -24.54 -0.75 11.56
C ASN A 322 -23.45 0.31 11.50
N GLU A 323 -22.54 0.19 10.51
CA GLU A 323 -21.38 1.09 10.28
C GLU A 323 -20.52 1.28 11.53
N LYS A 324 -20.26 0.20 12.27
CA LYS A 324 -19.49 0.21 13.51
C LYS A 324 -18.13 -0.44 13.31
N LEU A 325 -17.08 0.28 13.68
CA LEU A 325 -15.71 -0.22 13.75
C LEU A 325 -15.25 -0.15 15.22
N LEU A 326 -14.94 -1.27 15.82
CA LEU A 326 -14.61 -1.37 17.25
C LEU A 326 -13.27 -2.06 17.44
N MET A 327 -12.42 -1.49 18.30
CA MET A 327 -11.20 -2.14 18.76
C MET A 327 -11.58 -3.35 19.64
N THR A 328 -10.87 -4.45 19.47
CA THR A 328 -10.96 -5.64 20.32
C THR A 328 -9.73 -5.74 21.21
N ASP A 329 -9.75 -6.68 22.16
CA ASP A 329 -8.57 -6.98 22.99
C ASP A 329 -7.57 -7.93 22.29
N SER A 330 -7.83 -8.32 21.03
CA SER A 330 -6.97 -9.24 20.29
C SER A 330 -5.75 -8.53 19.74
N GLU A 331 -4.59 -8.96 20.19
CA GLU A 331 -3.29 -8.44 19.76
C GLU A 331 -2.30 -9.59 19.56
N LEU A 332 -1.32 -9.39 18.67
CA LEU A 332 -0.19 -10.29 18.46
C LEU A 332 1.09 -9.47 18.32
N GLU A 333 2.10 -9.82 19.08
CA GLU A 333 3.42 -9.19 18.96
C GLU A 333 4.09 -9.59 17.63
N ILE A 334 4.34 -8.60 16.78
CA ILE A 334 5.13 -8.68 15.54
C ILE A 334 6.03 -7.44 15.51
N PRO A 335 7.36 -7.60 15.50
CA PRO A 335 8.29 -6.48 15.47
C PRO A 335 8.09 -5.58 14.25
N ALA A 336 7.88 -4.28 14.46
CA ALA A 336 7.74 -3.24 13.45
C ALA A 336 6.95 -3.66 12.18
N PRO A 337 5.67 -4.06 12.28
CA PRO A 337 4.86 -4.47 11.12
C PRO A 337 4.62 -3.29 10.19
N VAL A 338 4.85 -3.46 8.88
CA VAL A 338 4.80 -2.36 7.88
C VAL A 338 3.87 -2.62 6.71
N CYS A 339 3.47 -3.87 6.50
CA CYS A 339 2.48 -4.25 5.48
C CYS A 339 1.70 -5.47 5.98
N VAL A 340 0.39 -5.45 5.80
CA VAL A 340 -0.53 -6.57 6.08
C VAL A 340 -1.14 -7.00 4.76
N CYS A 341 -0.84 -8.21 4.29
CA CYS A 341 -1.28 -8.75 3.01
C CYS A 341 -2.18 -9.95 3.25
N VAL A 342 -3.44 -9.84 2.86
CA VAL A 342 -4.41 -10.93 2.85
C VAL A 342 -4.36 -11.60 1.48
N GLU A 343 -4.51 -12.92 1.44
CA GLU A 343 -4.58 -13.65 0.17
C GLU A 343 -5.89 -13.31 -0.55
N ASP A 344 -5.79 -13.03 -1.87
CA ASP A 344 -6.93 -12.70 -2.74
C ASP A 344 -7.85 -13.91 -2.99
#